data_d67e4b25ca695cef6f77a11888629177
#
_entry.id   d67e4b25ca695cef6f77a11888629177
#
_cell.length_a   1.000
_cell.length_b   1.000
_cell.length_c   1.000
_cell.angle_alpha   90.00
_cell.angle_beta   90.00
_cell.angle_gamma   90.00
#
_symmetry.space_group_name_H-M   'P 1'
#
loop_
_entity.id
_entity.type
_entity.pdbx_description
1 polymer ?
#
loop_
_entity_poly.entity_id
_entity_poly.type
_entity_poly.pdbx_seq_one_letter_code
_entity_poly.pdbx_strand_id
1 'polypeptide(L)'
;MSWQATVLTLFPEMFPGPLGLSLAGRALENGVWSCAAEDLREQGLGRHRAVDDSPFGGGAGMVIRPDVVDAALAATQAPVDMPRVFLTPRGRPLRQQDVQRYAQGPGLVLLCGRFEGVDERVLESRKIEQISIGDYVLSGGETAALVLLDACVRLLPGVMGCEESGVEESFSEGLLEYPHYTRPAVWEGQNVPEVLLSGNHAAIAAWRQKQAEEITRERRPDLWSAWLARRERNGTAATGKNGQTDPTGV
;
A
#
# COMPACT_ATOMS: atom_id res chain seq x y z
N MET A 1 4.40 -20.60 1.80
CA MET A 1 3.00 -20.49 1.31
C MET A 1 2.95 -19.33 0.34
N SER A 2 2.18 -19.44 -0.76
CA SER A 2 1.98 -18.36 -1.73
C SER A 2 1.14 -17.26 -1.09
N TRP A 3 1.48 -15.99 -1.31
CA TRP A 3 0.66 -14.86 -0.91
C TRP A 3 -0.59 -14.78 -1.80
N GLN A 4 -1.76 -14.54 -1.23
CA GLN A 4 -3.01 -14.67 -1.96
C GLN A 4 -3.76 -13.35 -2.05
N ALA A 5 -4.16 -12.94 -3.26
CA ALA A 5 -5.10 -11.87 -3.49
C ALA A 5 -6.44 -12.45 -3.94
N THR A 6 -7.51 -12.17 -3.19
CA THR A 6 -8.89 -12.43 -3.61
C THR A 6 -9.57 -11.10 -3.84
N VAL A 7 -10.10 -10.87 -5.04
CA VAL A 7 -10.70 -9.59 -5.42
C VAL A 7 -12.19 -9.80 -5.73
N LEU A 8 -13.06 -9.20 -4.94
CA LEU A 8 -14.50 -9.15 -5.16
C LEU A 8 -14.83 -7.92 -5.99
N THR A 9 -15.33 -8.10 -7.21
CA THR A 9 -15.51 -7.01 -8.19
C THR A 9 -16.67 -7.29 -9.12
N LEU A 10 -17.14 -6.27 -9.84
CA LEU A 10 -18.05 -6.40 -10.98
C LEU A 10 -17.31 -6.59 -12.32
N PHE A 11 -15.98 -6.52 -12.32
CA PHE A 11 -15.13 -6.59 -13.52
C PHE A 11 -13.91 -7.49 -13.29
N PRO A 12 -14.12 -8.81 -13.11
CA PRO A 12 -13.03 -9.75 -12.85
C PRO A 12 -11.97 -9.76 -13.96
N GLU A 13 -12.35 -9.45 -15.19
CA GLU A 13 -11.47 -9.36 -16.35
C GLU A 13 -10.40 -8.26 -16.24
N MET A 14 -10.54 -7.32 -15.31
CA MET A 14 -9.52 -6.31 -15.03
C MET A 14 -8.30 -6.88 -14.27
N PHE A 15 -8.39 -8.10 -13.76
CA PHE A 15 -7.34 -8.73 -12.95
C PHE A 15 -6.71 -9.96 -13.62
N PRO A 16 -5.41 -10.19 -13.48
CA PRO A 16 -4.46 -9.35 -12.75
C PRO A 16 -4.06 -8.07 -13.50
N GLY A 17 -4.56 -7.83 -14.72
CA GLY A 17 -4.27 -6.65 -15.51
C GLY A 17 -2.77 -6.43 -15.71
N PRO A 18 -2.24 -5.23 -15.49
CA PRO A 18 -0.81 -4.93 -15.65
C PRO A 18 0.10 -5.73 -14.70
N LEU A 19 -0.45 -6.26 -13.60
CA LEU A 19 0.32 -7.09 -12.66
C LEU A 19 0.63 -8.50 -13.22
N GLY A 20 0.03 -8.89 -14.35
CA GLY A 20 0.42 -10.07 -15.13
C GLY A 20 1.70 -9.88 -15.94
N LEU A 21 2.35 -8.71 -15.85
CA LEU A 21 3.55 -8.36 -16.61
C LEU A 21 4.74 -8.08 -15.69
N SER A 22 5.96 -7.98 -16.29
CA SER A 22 7.19 -7.58 -15.61
C SER A 22 7.52 -8.47 -14.40
N LEU A 23 7.97 -7.87 -13.29
CA LEU A 23 8.37 -8.59 -12.06
C LEU A 23 7.18 -9.25 -11.37
N ALA A 24 6.07 -8.54 -11.24
CA ALA A 24 4.86 -9.06 -10.63
C ALA A 24 4.30 -10.25 -11.41
N GLY A 25 4.27 -10.17 -12.75
CA GLY A 25 3.82 -11.26 -13.63
C GLY A 25 4.70 -12.50 -13.52
N ARG A 26 6.02 -12.34 -13.51
CA ARG A 26 6.95 -13.48 -13.29
C ARG A 26 6.77 -14.11 -11.92
N ALA A 27 6.52 -13.30 -10.89
CA ALA A 27 6.25 -13.80 -9.54
C ALA A 27 4.93 -14.57 -9.47
N LEU A 28 3.91 -14.13 -10.23
CA LEU A 28 2.63 -14.82 -10.39
C LEU A 28 2.82 -16.18 -11.08
N GLU A 29 3.54 -16.24 -12.19
CA GLU A 29 3.88 -17.46 -12.94
C GLU A 29 4.66 -18.46 -12.07
N ASN A 30 5.56 -17.96 -11.23
CA ASN A 30 6.35 -18.76 -10.30
C ASN A 30 5.62 -19.14 -9.01
N GLY A 31 4.36 -18.75 -8.83
CA GLY A 31 3.55 -19.08 -7.66
C GLY A 31 3.97 -18.39 -6.36
N VAL A 32 4.75 -17.29 -6.44
CA VAL A 32 5.09 -16.47 -5.26
C VAL A 32 3.82 -15.82 -4.70
N TRP A 33 2.95 -15.40 -5.59
CA TRP A 33 1.61 -14.91 -5.26
C TRP A 33 0.57 -15.46 -6.23
N SER A 34 -0.70 -15.30 -5.89
CA SER A 34 -1.84 -15.68 -6.73
C SER A 34 -2.90 -14.58 -6.69
N CYS A 35 -3.70 -14.49 -7.77
CA CYS A 35 -4.81 -13.55 -7.87
C CYS A 35 -6.07 -14.28 -8.32
N ALA A 36 -7.10 -14.31 -7.47
CA ALA A 36 -8.44 -14.77 -7.80
C ALA A 36 -9.36 -13.55 -7.86
N ALA A 37 -10.00 -13.31 -9.01
CA ALA A 37 -11.01 -12.27 -9.17
C ALA A 37 -12.38 -12.93 -9.29
N GLU A 38 -13.29 -12.58 -8.37
CA GLU A 38 -14.62 -13.18 -8.23
C GLU A 38 -15.68 -12.13 -8.57
N ASP A 39 -16.63 -12.51 -9.46
CA ASP A 39 -17.69 -11.62 -9.88
C ASP A 39 -18.79 -11.53 -8.81
N LEU A 40 -19.00 -10.34 -8.25
CA LEU A 40 -20.09 -10.07 -7.31
C LEU A 40 -21.48 -10.45 -7.85
N ARG A 41 -21.65 -10.46 -9.19
CA ARG A 41 -22.91 -10.87 -9.83
C ARG A 41 -23.25 -12.34 -9.64
N GLU A 42 -22.29 -13.18 -9.28
CA GLU A 42 -22.55 -14.58 -8.95
C GLU A 42 -23.42 -14.72 -7.72
N GLN A 43 -23.37 -13.73 -6.82
CA GLN A 43 -24.19 -13.63 -5.62
C GLN A 43 -25.39 -12.68 -5.80
N GLY A 44 -25.58 -12.16 -7.02
CA GLY A 44 -26.65 -11.23 -7.35
C GLY A 44 -28.05 -11.87 -7.25
N LEU A 45 -29.04 -11.06 -6.93
CA LEU A 45 -30.39 -11.50 -6.62
C LEU A 45 -31.30 -11.62 -7.85
N GLY A 46 -32.12 -12.64 -7.83
CA GLY A 46 -33.15 -12.85 -8.84
C GLY A 46 -32.60 -13.18 -10.24
N ARG A 47 -33.50 -13.14 -11.23
CA ARG A 47 -33.18 -13.52 -12.62
C ARG A 47 -32.12 -12.61 -13.27
N HIS A 48 -32.05 -11.35 -12.83
CA HIS A 48 -31.15 -10.35 -13.39
C HIS A 48 -29.82 -10.22 -12.62
N ARG A 49 -29.61 -11.07 -11.60
CA ARG A 49 -28.41 -11.02 -10.75
C ARG A 49 -28.11 -9.60 -10.23
N ALA A 50 -29.18 -8.93 -9.71
CA ALA A 50 -29.06 -7.58 -9.18
C ALA A 50 -28.11 -7.54 -7.99
N VAL A 51 -27.10 -6.66 -8.05
CA VAL A 51 -26.08 -6.50 -7.02
C VAL A 51 -26.24 -5.21 -6.21
N ASP A 52 -27.08 -4.31 -6.69
CA ASP A 52 -27.25 -2.94 -6.19
C ASP A 52 -28.73 -2.58 -6.07
N ASP A 53 -29.01 -1.51 -5.34
CA ASP A 53 -30.36 -0.97 -5.16
C ASP A 53 -30.29 0.54 -4.87
N SER A 54 -31.43 1.24 -4.95
CA SER A 54 -31.52 2.66 -4.67
C SER A 54 -31.16 2.98 -3.21
N PRO A 55 -30.41 4.07 -2.93
CA PRO A 55 -30.04 4.42 -1.57
C PRO A 55 -31.27 4.83 -0.74
N PHE A 56 -31.32 4.42 0.52
CA PHE A 56 -32.27 4.97 1.48
C PHE A 56 -32.02 6.46 1.69
N GLY A 57 -33.08 7.24 1.76
CA GLY A 57 -33.00 8.70 1.84
C GLY A 57 -33.03 9.39 0.47
N GLY A 58 -33.03 8.63 -0.60
CA GLY A 58 -33.03 9.16 -1.97
C GLY A 58 -31.63 9.63 -2.41
N GLY A 59 -31.56 10.19 -3.60
CA GLY A 59 -30.34 10.64 -4.23
C GLY A 59 -30.10 9.97 -5.59
N ALA A 60 -29.08 10.44 -6.30
CA ALA A 60 -28.65 9.83 -7.55
C ALA A 60 -27.79 8.58 -7.28
N GLY A 61 -27.75 7.68 -8.24
CA GLY A 61 -26.90 6.50 -8.18
C GLY A 61 -27.51 5.31 -7.46
N MET A 62 -26.70 4.28 -7.26
CA MET A 62 -27.07 3.01 -6.66
C MET A 62 -26.03 2.63 -5.60
N VAL A 63 -26.38 1.72 -4.69
CA VAL A 63 -25.48 1.21 -3.64
C VAL A 63 -25.41 -0.30 -3.73
N ILE A 64 -24.21 -0.88 -3.67
CA ILE A 64 -24.03 -2.33 -3.65
C ILE A 64 -24.64 -2.88 -2.37
N ARG A 65 -25.47 -3.90 -2.53
CA ARG A 65 -26.29 -4.49 -1.46
C ARG A 65 -25.44 -5.25 -0.45
N PRO A 66 -25.79 -5.18 0.85
CA PRO A 66 -25.05 -5.84 1.92
C PRO A 66 -25.14 -7.36 1.85
N ASP A 67 -26.29 -7.92 1.47
CA ASP A 67 -26.51 -9.35 1.34
C ASP A 67 -25.69 -9.98 0.21
N VAL A 68 -25.50 -9.27 -0.90
CA VAL A 68 -24.65 -9.70 -2.02
C VAL A 68 -23.17 -9.73 -1.58
N VAL A 69 -22.70 -8.67 -0.93
CA VAL A 69 -21.32 -8.59 -0.44
C VAL A 69 -21.06 -9.66 0.62
N ASP A 70 -22.00 -9.87 1.54
CA ASP A 70 -21.88 -10.89 2.58
C ASP A 70 -21.82 -12.29 2.00
N ALA A 71 -22.68 -12.60 1.04
CA ALA A 71 -22.67 -13.88 0.33
C ALA A 71 -21.37 -14.09 -0.46
N ALA A 72 -20.85 -13.05 -1.12
CA ALA A 72 -19.58 -13.11 -1.83
C ALA A 72 -18.41 -13.38 -0.86
N LEU A 73 -18.35 -12.67 0.27
CA LEU A 73 -17.35 -12.93 1.31
C LEU A 73 -17.43 -14.34 1.88
N ALA A 74 -18.64 -14.89 2.05
CA ALA A 74 -18.84 -16.24 2.53
C ALA A 74 -18.46 -17.31 1.49
N ALA A 75 -18.58 -16.99 0.20
CA ALA A 75 -18.22 -17.87 -0.91
C ALA A 75 -16.71 -17.93 -1.16
N THR A 76 -15.94 -16.93 -0.72
CA THR A 76 -14.47 -16.93 -0.91
C THR A 76 -13.84 -18.09 -0.18
N GLN A 77 -12.78 -18.67 -0.76
CA GLN A 77 -11.95 -19.67 -0.09
C GLN A 77 -10.84 -19.02 0.76
N ALA A 78 -10.87 -17.69 0.93
CA ALA A 78 -9.90 -16.97 1.70
C ALA A 78 -9.98 -17.35 3.20
N PRO A 79 -8.84 -17.48 3.90
CA PRO A 79 -8.81 -17.69 5.35
C PRO A 79 -9.63 -16.63 6.10
N VAL A 80 -10.29 -17.04 7.18
CA VAL A 80 -11.20 -16.15 7.95
C VAL A 80 -10.46 -14.95 8.56
N ASP A 81 -9.20 -15.13 8.89
CA ASP A 81 -8.29 -14.13 9.48
C ASP A 81 -7.57 -13.27 8.45
N MET A 82 -7.77 -13.54 7.14
CA MET A 82 -7.19 -12.71 6.07
C MET A 82 -7.82 -11.31 6.10
N PRO A 83 -7.00 -10.24 6.08
CA PRO A 83 -7.49 -8.87 6.08
C PRO A 83 -8.44 -8.62 4.90
N ARG A 84 -9.58 -8.00 5.20
CA ARG A 84 -10.59 -7.58 4.22
C ARG A 84 -10.53 -6.08 4.07
N VAL A 85 -10.34 -5.60 2.85
CA VAL A 85 -10.13 -4.18 2.56
C VAL A 85 -11.11 -3.70 1.50
N PHE A 86 -11.84 -2.65 1.80
CA PHE A 86 -12.66 -1.90 0.87
C PHE A 86 -11.96 -0.61 0.48
N LEU A 87 -11.79 -0.41 -0.83
CA LEU A 87 -11.11 0.77 -1.36
C LEU A 87 -12.12 1.88 -1.65
N THR A 88 -12.03 2.96 -0.89
CA THR A 88 -12.98 4.07 -0.92
C THR A 88 -12.31 5.40 -0.56
N PRO A 89 -12.72 6.53 -1.18
CA PRO A 89 -12.22 7.85 -0.78
C PRO A 89 -12.53 8.21 0.69
N ARG A 90 -13.56 7.60 1.31
CA ARG A 90 -13.91 7.79 2.72
C ARG A 90 -12.99 7.05 3.70
N GLY A 91 -12.14 6.15 3.18
CA GLY A 91 -11.21 5.36 3.99
C GLY A 91 -10.07 6.20 4.55
N ARG A 92 -9.40 5.65 5.57
CA ARG A 92 -8.14 6.25 6.02
C ARG A 92 -7.06 6.15 4.93
N PRO A 93 -6.15 7.12 4.84
CA PRO A 93 -5.08 7.08 3.85
C PRO A 93 -4.20 5.83 3.97
N LEU A 94 -3.93 5.18 2.83
CA LEU A 94 -2.96 4.09 2.72
C LEU A 94 -1.55 4.62 3.01
N ARG A 95 -0.80 3.89 3.82
CA ARG A 95 0.61 4.20 4.15
C ARG A 95 1.50 2.99 3.89
N GLN A 96 2.79 3.23 3.69
CA GLN A 96 3.77 2.16 3.47
C GLN A 96 3.77 1.10 4.58
N GLN A 97 3.51 1.51 5.82
CA GLN A 97 3.36 0.58 6.95
C GLN A 97 2.17 -0.39 6.80
N ASP A 98 1.06 0.07 6.20
CA ASP A 98 -0.08 -0.81 5.91
C ASP A 98 0.29 -1.83 4.84
N VAL A 99 0.98 -1.37 3.78
CA VAL A 99 1.47 -2.22 2.70
C VAL A 99 2.41 -3.30 3.25
N GLN A 100 3.36 -2.92 4.12
CA GLN A 100 4.27 -3.87 4.77
C GLN A 100 3.50 -4.90 5.63
N ARG A 101 2.52 -4.45 6.41
CA ARG A 101 1.66 -5.33 7.22
C ARG A 101 0.91 -6.33 6.35
N TYR A 102 0.35 -5.89 5.23
CA TYR A 102 -0.37 -6.76 4.30
C TYR A 102 0.56 -7.74 3.59
N ALA A 103 1.73 -7.29 3.14
CA ALA A 103 2.71 -8.14 2.48
C ALA A 103 3.30 -9.24 3.39
N GLN A 104 3.40 -8.97 4.71
CA GLN A 104 3.86 -9.94 5.71
C GLN A 104 2.80 -10.97 6.09
N GLY A 105 1.54 -10.71 5.77
CA GLY A 105 0.43 -11.63 6.02
C GLY A 105 0.27 -12.71 4.93
N PRO A 106 -0.79 -13.52 5.02
CA PRO A 106 -1.05 -14.58 4.05
C PRO A 106 -1.61 -14.05 2.72
N GLY A 107 -2.08 -12.80 2.69
CA GLY A 107 -2.73 -12.18 1.55
C GLY A 107 -3.78 -11.15 1.93
N LEU A 108 -4.66 -10.81 0.96
CA LEU A 108 -5.74 -9.84 1.10
C LEU A 108 -7.03 -10.30 0.42
N VAL A 109 -8.17 -9.96 1.01
CA VAL A 109 -9.46 -9.92 0.33
C VAL A 109 -9.78 -8.45 0.02
N LEU A 110 -9.90 -8.10 -1.25
CA LEU A 110 -10.19 -6.75 -1.72
C LEU A 110 -11.62 -6.66 -2.22
N LEU A 111 -12.39 -5.71 -1.70
CA LEU A 111 -13.70 -5.37 -2.19
C LEU A 111 -13.60 -4.10 -3.05
N CYS A 112 -13.94 -4.22 -4.33
CA CYS A 112 -13.97 -3.12 -5.28
C CYS A 112 -15.39 -2.54 -5.36
N GLY A 113 -15.58 -1.32 -4.86
CA GLY A 113 -16.85 -0.62 -4.97
C GLY A 113 -17.06 -0.01 -6.34
N ARG A 114 -18.34 0.07 -6.72
CA ARG A 114 -18.85 0.80 -7.88
C ARG A 114 -20.03 1.64 -7.45
N PHE A 115 -20.57 2.44 -8.35
CA PHE A 115 -21.71 3.34 -8.09
C PHE A 115 -21.40 4.32 -6.95
N GLU A 116 -22.32 4.47 -5.98
CA GLU A 116 -22.13 5.31 -4.78
C GLU A 116 -21.38 4.58 -3.64
N GLY A 117 -21.01 3.31 -3.87
CA GLY A 117 -20.26 2.49 -2.93
C GLY A 117 -21.02 1.25 -2.46
N VAL A 118 -20.72 0.83 -1.23
CA VAL A 118 -21.23 -0.38 -0.59
C VAL A 118 -22.02 0.01 0.65
N ASP A 119 -23.08 -0.73 0.96
CA ASP A 119 -23.88 -0.54 2.17
C ASP A 119 -23.00 -0.63 3.44
N GLU A 120 -23.07 0.38 4.28
CA GLU A 120 -22.20 0.53 5.46
C GLU A 120 -22.35 -0.63 6.45
N ARG A 121 -23.57 -1.21 6.57
CA ARG A 121 -23.86 -2.28 7.52
C ARG A 121 -23.01 -3.52 7.31
N VAL A 122 -22.67 -3.90 6.07
CA VAL A 122 -21.80 -5.05 5.80
C VAL A 122 -20.33 -4.70 6.06
N LEU A 123 -19.92 -3.46 5.80
CA LEU A 123 -18.56 -3.01 6.10
C LEU A 123 -18.27 -3.08 7.61
N GLU A 124 -19.20 -2.60 8.43
CA GLU A 124 -19.10 -2.63 9.89
C GLU A 124 -19.20 -4.06 10.46
N SER A 125 -20.24 -4.81 10.05
CA SER A 125 -20.52 -6.15 10.60
C SER A 125 -19.41 -7.17 10.27
N ARG A 126 -18.77 -7.03 9.11
CA ARG A 126 -17.66 -7.89 8.66
C ARG A 126 -16.28 -7.30 8.95
N LYS A 127 -16.22 -6.15 9.65
CA LYS A 127 -14.98 -5.47 10.05
C LYS A 127 -14.06 -5.23 8.85
N ILE A 128 -14.61 -4.77 7.74
CA ILE A 128 -13.86 -4.49 6.52
C ILE A 128 -13.11 -3.17 6.69
N GLU A 129 -11.79 -3.19 6.54
CA GLU A 129 -10.97 -1.99 6.61
C GLU A 129 -11.30 -1.08 5.41
N GLN A 130 -11.59 0.19 5.67
CA GLN A 130 -11.81 1.19 4.63
C GLN A 130 -10.51 1.98 4.38
N ILE A 131 -10.00 1.92 3.16
CA ILE A 131 -8.69 2.50 2.77
C ILE A 131 -8.86 3.42 1.56
N SER A 132 -8.26 4.61 1.64
CA SER A 132 -8.12 5.55 0.53
C SER A 132 -6.69 5.54 -0.02
N ILE A 133 -6.55 5.52 -1.35
CA ILE A 133 -5.24 5.66 -2.02
C ILE A 133 -4.88 7.11 -2.33
N GLY A 134 -5.72 8.08 -1.96
CA GLY A 134 -5.49 9.51 -2.16
C GLY A 134 -6.78 10.31 -2.25
N ASP A 135 -6.64 11.63 -2.22
CA ASP A 135 -7.76 12.59 -2.19
C ASP A 135 -8.28 12.89 -3.61
N TYR A 136 -8.74 11.84 -4.28
CA TYR A 136 -9.38 11.91 -5.60
C TYR A 136 -10.39 10.77 -5.77
N VAL A 137 -11.33 10.94 -6.69
CA VAL A 137 -12.40 9.96 -6.95
C VAL A 137 -12.11 9.22 -8.24
N LEU A 138 -12.19 7.89 -8.20
CA LEU A 138 -12.09 6.99 -9.35
C LEU A 138 -13.48 6.49 -9.74
N SER A 139 -13.61 5.95 -10.96
CA SER A 139 -14.85 5.32 -11.45
C SER A 139 -15.22 4.02 -10.74
N GLY A 140 -14.28 3.44 -9.96
CA GLY A 140 -14.46 2.20 -9.19
C GLY A 140 -13.22 1.82 -8.42
N GLY A 141 -13.33 0.79 -7.59
CA GLY A 141 -12.25 0.34 -6.71
C GLY A 141 -11.16 -0.48 -7.40
N GLU A 142 -11.37 -0.96 -8.61
CA GLU A 142 -10.47 -1.92 -9.27
C GLU A 142 -9.08 -1.34 -9.53
N THR A 143 -8.99 -0.10 -10.02
CA THR A 143 -7.70 0.57 -10.22
C THR A 143 -6.97 0.80 -8.90
N ALA A 144 -7.71 1.16 -7.84
CA ALA A 144 -7.16 1.30 -6.51
C ALA A 144 -6.66 -0.04 -5.93
N ALA A 145 -7.37 -1.14 -6.23
CA ALA A 145 -6.96 -2.50 -5.87
C ALA A 145 -5.65 -2.88 -6.57
N LEU A 146 -5.49 -2.57 -7.85
CA LEU A 146 -4.25 -2.81 -8.58
C LEU A 146 -3.07 -2.03 -7.97
N VAL A 147 -3.26 -0.78 -7.54
CA VAL A 147 -2.23 0.02 -6.85
C VAL A 147 -1.82 -0.64 -5.52
N LEU A 148 -2.79 -1.07 -4.72
CA LEU A 148 -2.49 -1.74 -3.45
C LEU A 148 -1.80 -3.08 -3.64
N LEU A 149 -2.26 -3.88 -4.62
CA LEU A 149 -1.65 -5.16 -4.96
C LEU A 149 -0.21 -4.98 -5.45
N ASP A 150 0.06 -4.03 -6.34
CA ASP A 150 1.42 -3.73 -6.81
C ASP A 150 2.35 -3.39 -5.64
N ALA A 151 1.89 -2.48 -4.76
CA ALA A 151 2.64 -2.08 -3.58
C ALA A 151 2.96 -3.27 -2.64
N CYS A 152 2.03 -4.24 -2.49
CA CYS A 152 2.25 -5.42 -1.67
C CYS A 152 3.15 -6.46 -2.36
N VAL A 153 2.85 -6.78 -3.62
CA VAL A 153 3.54 -7.84 -4.37
C VAL A 153 5.03 -7.55 -4.52
N ARG A 154 5.41 -6.28 -4.76
CA ARG A 154 6.82 -5.91 -4.87
C ARG A 154 7.63 -6.12 -3.57
N LEU A 155 6.97 -6.19 -2.42
CA LEU A 155 7.61 -6.47 -1.13
C LEU A 155 7.73 -7.96 -0.81
N LEU A 156 7.15 -8.84 -1.63
CA LEU A 156 7.23 -10.28 -1.39
C LEU A 156 8.66 -10.79 -1.68
N PRO A 157 9.16 -11.73 -0.88
CA PRO A 157 10.48 -12.30 -1.09
C PRO A 157 10.66 -12.85 -2.51
N GLY A 158 11.76 -12.49 -3.17
CA GLY A 158 12.10 -12.96 -4.50
C GLY A 158 11.42 -12.25 -5.67
N VAL A 159 10.57 -11.24 -5.42
CA VAL A 159 9.94 -10.41 -6.49
C VAL A 159 10.89 -9.34 -6.97
N MET A 160 11.45 -8.55 -6.06
CA MET A 160 12.49 -7.57 -6.38
C MET A 160 13.87 -8.25 -6.42
N GLY A 161 14.67 -7.92 -7.43
CA GLY A 161 15.95 -8.59 -7.69
C GLY A 161 17.07 -8.29 -6.69
N CYS A 162 16.89 -7.31 -5.80
CA CYS A 162 17.86 -6.94 -4.77
C CYS A 162 17.10 -6.58 -3.50
N GLU A 163 17.32 -7.30 -2.41
CA GLU A 163 16.70 -7.03 -1.11
C GLU A 163 17.15 -5.67 -0.54
N GLU A 164 18.35 -5.20 -0.91
CA GLU A 164 18.88 -3.90 -0.49
C GLU A 164 18.13 -2.71 -1.12
N SER A 165 17.48 -2.91 -2.27
CA SER A 165 16.75 -1.84 -2.97
C SER A 165 15.57 -1.30 -2.17
N GLY A 166 14.98 -2.08 -1.26
CA GLY A 166 13.85 -1.65 -0.43
C GLY A 166 14.23 -0.85 0.81
N VAL A 167 15.52 -0.78 1.17
CA VAL A 167 15.97 -0.16 2.43
C VAL A 167 16.10 1.36 2.28
N GLU A 168 16.53 1.86 1.12
CA GLU A 168 16.74 3.29 0.86
C GLU A 168 15.57 3.98 0.13
N GLU A 169 14.41 3.33 0.01
CA GLU A 169 13.24 3.88 -0.70
C GLU A 169 12.48 4.94 0.12
N SER A 170 11.71 5.77 -0.60
CA SER A 170 10.78 6.74 0.03
C SER A 170 9.91 6.05 1.07
N PHE A 171 9.72 6.71 2.22
CA PHE A 171 8.93 6.28 3.38
C PHE A 171 9.54 5.18 4.25
N SER A 172 10.62 4.50 3.86
CA SER A 172 11.23 3.44 4.67
C SER A 172 11.69 3.98 6.03
N GLU A 173 12.36 5.13 6.06
CA GLU A 173 12.78 5.85 7.27
C GLU A 173 11.93 7.09 7.58
N GLY A 174 10.85 7.31 6.83
CA GLY A 174 9.93 8.44 6.99
C GLY A 174 10.34 9.68 6.20
N LEU A 175 11.34 9.60 5.35
CA LEU A 175 11.75 10.63 4.39
C LEU A 175 11.37 10.22 2.96
N LEU A 176 11.38 11.19 2.06
CA LEU A 176 11.43 10.93 0.62
C LEU A 176 12.85 10.55 0.22
N GLU A 177 12.96 9.75 -0.83
CA GLU A 177 14.24 9.35 -1.41
C GLU A 177 14.97 10.55 -2.04
N TYR A 178 16.30 10.48 -2.09
CA TYR A 178 17.16 11.44 -2.73
C TYR A 178 17.09 11.33 -4.26
N PRO A 179 17.52 12.38 -5.04
CA PRO A 179 17.48 12.34 -6.49
C PRO A 179 18.55 11.41 -7.06
N HIS A 180 18.18 10.63 -8.08
CA HIS A 180 19.08 9.74 -8.78
C HIS A 180 19.67 10.37 -10.03
N TYR A 181 20.92 10.03 -10.33
CA TYR A 181 21.64 10.43 -11.52
C TYR A 181 22.20 9.22 -12.24
N THR A 182 22.21 9.27 -13.58
CA THR A 182 22.78 8.24 -14.44
C THR A 182 23.57 8.86 -15.60
N ARG A 183 24.08 8.07 -16.49
CA ARG A 183 24.81 8.49 -17.69
C ARG A 183 23.88 9.18 -18.69
N PRO A 184 24.40 10.20 -19.43
CA PRO A 184 25.76 10.74 -19.42
C PRO A 184 26.04 11.63 -18.21
N ALA A 185 27.33 11.81 -17.85
CA ALA A 185 27.73 12.66 -16.71
C ALA A 185 27.44 14.15 -16.91
N VAL A 186 27.32 14.59 -18.16
CA VAL A 186 26.89 15.95 -18.55
C VAL A 186 25.72 15.83 -19.50
N TRP A 187 24.60 16.43 -19.18
CA TRP A 187 23.41 16.50 -20.03
C TRP A 187 22.91 17.95 -20.11
N GLU A 188 22.84 18.51 -21.32
CA GLU A 188 22.42 19.90 -21.55
C GLU A 188 23.17 20.95 -20.68
N GLY A 189 24.48 20.74 -20.48
CA GLY A 189 25.31 21.63 -19.66
C GLY A 189 25.15 21.42 -18.14
N GLN A 190 24.31 20.53 -17.70
CA GLN A 190 24.14 20.16 -16.29
C GLN A 190 25.01 18.95 -15.93
N ASN A 191 25.81 19.08 -14.89
CA ASN A 191 26.70 18.03 -14.43
C ASN A 191 26.04 17.19 -13.33
N VAL A 192 26.37 15.90 -13.30
CA VAL A 192 26.14 15.07 -12.10
C VAL A 192 26.95 15.67 -10.94
N PRO A 193 26.38 15.73 -9.71
CA PRO A 193 27.12 16.22 -8.54
C PRO A 193 28.45 15.48 -8.36
N GLU A 194 29.56 16.24 -8.20
CA GLU A 194 30.91 15.70 -8.14
C GLU A 194 31.10 14.65 -7.03
N VAL A 195 30.40 14.81 -5.89
CA VAL A 195 30.42 13.87 -4.80
C VAL A 195 30.01 12.46 -5.23
N LEU A 196 29.06 12.33 -6.16
CA LEU A 196 28.59 11.04 -6.68
C LEU A 196 29.61 10.35 -7.61
N LEU A 197 30.57 11.11 -8.13
CA LEU A 197 31.66 10.63 -8.98
C LEU A 197 32.95 10.33 -8.19
N SER A 198 33.00 10.70 -6.89
CA SER A 198 34.21 10.66 -6.08
C SER A 198 34.64 9.26 -5.62
N GLY A 199 33.75 8.26 -5.65
CA GLY A 199 33.99 6.95 -5.04
C GLY A 199 34.07 6.95 -3.50
N ASN A 200 33.88 8.10 -2.86
CA ASN A 200 33.86 8.21 -1.39
C ASN A 200 32.48 7.88 -0.85
N HIS A 201 32.29 6.62 -0.45
CA HIS A 201 30.99 6.10 0.03
C HIS A 201 30.43 6.90 1.21
N ALA A 202 31.26 7.34 2.15
CA ALA A 202 30.82 8.13 3.31
C ALA A 202 30.30 9.51 2.88
N ALA A 203 31.00 10.19 1.96
CA ALA A 203 30.56 11.47 1.43
C ALA A 203 29.28 11.33 0.58
N ILE A 204 29.16 10.26 -0.20
CA ILE A 204 27.96 9.95 -0.98
C ILE A 204 26.77 9.70 -0.07
N ALA A 205 26.92 8.90 0.99
CA ALA A 205 25.84 8.64 1.96
C ALA A 205 25.39 9.93 2.66
N ALA A 206 26.33 10.77 3.11
CA ALA A 206 26.00 12.06 3.73
C ALA A 206 25.25 12.99 2.76
N TRP A 207 25.65 13.02 1.49
CA TRP A 207 24.99 13.82 0.46
C TRP A 207 23.56 13.31 0.20
N ARG A 208 23.36 11.98 0.07
CA ARG A 208 22.05 11.36 -0.13
C ARG A 208 21.10 11.69 1.02
N GLN A 209 21.57 11.55 2.27
CA GLN A 209 20.78 11.88 3.46
C GLN A 209 20.36 13.36 3.45
N LYS A 210 21.29 14.26 3.16
CA LYS A 210 21.00 15.70 3.08
C LYS A 210 19.95 16.01 2.00
N GLN A 211 20.06 15.40 0.83
CA GLN A 211 19.09 15.58 -0.25
C GLN A 211 17.71 15.04 0.12
N ALA A 212 17.62 13.88 0.75
CA ALA A 212 16.37 13.30 1.26
C ALA A 212 15.69 14.22 2.28
N GLU A 213 16.46 14.80 3.21
CA GLU A 213 15.96 15.78 4.19
C GLU A 213 15.45 17.06 3.53
N GLU A 214 16.21 17.63 2.59
CA GLU A 214 15.86 18.87 1.87
C GLU A 214 14.57 18.67 1.04
N ILE A 215 14.49 17.62 0.26
CA ILE A 215 13.32 17.29 -0.58
C ILE A 215 12.09 17.03 0.28
N THR A 216 12.25 16.29 1.39
CA THR A 216 11.13 16.00 2.29
C THR A 216 10.60 17.26 2.94
N ARG A 217 11.50 18.12 3.42
CA ARG A 217 11.12 19.40 4.02
C ARG A 217 10.35 20.29 3.05
N GLU A 218 10.77 20.34 1.78
CA GLU A 218 10.15 21.17 0.76
C GLU A 218 8.81 20.61 0.28
N ARG A 219 8.75 19.30 -0.06
CA ARG A 219 7.61 18.70 -0.75
C ARG A 219 6.60 18.03 0.17
N ARG A 220 7.04 17.57 1.33
CA ARG A 220 6.20 16.84 2.30
C ARG A 220 6.45 17.35 3.72
N PRO A 221 6.01 18.59 4.05
CA PRO A 221 6.17 19.18 5.40
C PRO A 221 5.56 18.32 6.51
N ASP A 222 4.50 17.57 6.20
CA ASP A 222 3.85 16.61 7.08
C ASP A 222 4.80 15.47 7.49
N LEU A 223 5.48 14.85 6.52
CA LEU A 223 6.48 13.81 6.78
C LEU A 223 7.70 14.37 7.50
N TRP A 224 8.15 15.56 7.12
CA TRP A 224 9.26 16.24 7.77
C TRP A 224 9.01 16.48 9.26
N SER A 225 7.85 17.00 9.61
CA SER A 225 7.44 17.23 11.00
C SER A 225 7.36 15.92 11.79
N ALA A 226 6.80 14.86 11.19
CA ALA A 226 6.72 13.55 11.82
C ALA A 226 8.11 12.90 12.03
N TRP A 227 9.02 13.08 11.07
CA TRP A 227 10.39 12.59 11.16
C TRP A 227 11.19 13.29 12.27
N LEU A 228 11.11 14.63 12.38
CA LEU A 228 11.73 15.40 13.45
C LEU A 228 11.25 14.93 14.83
N ALA A 229 9.95 14.82 15.03
CA ALA A 229 9.35 14.36 16.28
C ALA A 229 9.79 12.94 16.67
N ARG A 230 10.05 12.06 15.69
CA ARG A 230 10.58 10.71 15.93
C ARG A 230 12.04 10.77 16.37
N ARG A 231 12.86 11.60 15.73
CA ARG A 231 14.28 11.78 16.02
C ARG A 231 14.51 12.34 17.42
N GLU A 232 13.71 13.31 17.86
CA GLU A 232 13.74 13.87 19.21
C GLU A 232 13.43 12.82 20.28
N ARG A 233 12.39 12.02 20.06
CA ARG A 233 12.03 10.90 20.97
C ARG A 233 13.15 9.87 21.11
N ASN A 234 13.78 9.52 20.01
CA ASN A 234 14.87 8.54 20.02
C ASN A 234 16.15 9.13 20.65
N GLY A 235 16.42 10.43 20.47
CA GLY A 235 17.53 11.14 21.11
C GLY A 235 17.39 11.24 22.63
N THR A 236 16.19 11.50 23.13
CA THR A 236 15.92 11.55 24.59
C THR A 236 15.95 10.17 25.23
N ALA A 237 15.57 9.10 24.52
CA ALA A 237 15.66 7.73 25.04
C ALA A 237 17.11 7.23 25.17
N ALA A 238 18.02 7.72 24.33
CA ALA A 238 19.44 7.36 24.40
C ALA A 238 20.18 8.03 25.55
N THR A 239 19.78 9.24 25.94
CA THR A 239 20.40 9.98 27.08
C THR A 239 19.90 9.53 28.45
N GLY A 240 18.74 8.87 28.55
CA GLY A 240 18.16 8.40 29.82
C GLY A 240 18.75 7.10 30.38
N LYS A 241 19.58 6.36 29.63
CA LYS A 241 20.14 5.07 30.08
C LYS A 241 21.50 5.15 30.76
N ASN A 242 22.13 6.31 30.81
CA ASN A 242 23.48 6.48 31.43
C ASN A 242 23.46 7.05 32.88
N GLY A 243 22.33 7.03 33.56
CA GLY A 243 22.16 7.67 34.89
C GLY A 243 21.90 6.72 36.07
N GLN A 244 22.22 5.43 35.99
CA GLN A 244 22.17 4.53 37.14
C GLN A 244 23.56 3.94 37.43
N THR A 245 24.42 4.73 38.03
CA THR A 245 25.54 4.22 38.85
C THR A 245 24.99 3.84 40.19
N ASP A 246 25.04 2.57 40.51
CA ASP A 246 24.68 1.97 41.77
C ASP A 246 25.66 2.43 42.88
N PRO A 247 25.23 3.08 43.98
CA PRO A 247 26.08 3.39 45.10
C PRO A 247 25.87 2.37 46.24
N THR A 248 26.42 1.16 46.11
CA THR A 248 26.61 0.29 47.29
C THR A 248 27.98 -0.35 47.23
N GLY A 249 28.93 0.40 47.77
CA GLY A 249 30.16 -0.14 48.26
C GLY A 249 30.23 0.15 49.77
N VAL A 250 29.98 -0.87 50.59
CA VAL A 250 30.53 -1.10 51.92
C VAL A 250 30.52 -2.62 52.12
#